data_7bcccd7da1f06d2c625749ec59244506
#
_entry.id   7bcccd7da1f06d2c625749ec59244506
#
_cell.length_a   1.000
_cell.length_b   1.000
_cell.length_c   1.000
_cell.angle_alpha   90.00
_cell.angle_beta   90.00
_cell.angle_gamma   90.00
#
_symmetry.space_group_name_H-M   'P 1'
#
loop_
_entity.id
_entity.type
_entity.pdbx_description
1 polymer ?
#
loop_
_entity_poly.entity_id
_entity_poly.type
_entity_poly.pdbx_seq_one_letter_code
_entity_poly.pdbx_strand_id
1 'polypeptide(L)'
;MSANGCGELRLTDDQESRSRRLHKSALIIDGLSGHVVNPEPPPVEGKAYIDRLIESGYNAINVTLAAHADDLDDALWEAYAHFNLLTAVPEKTILIESVEDIHRAKAESKIGIIFGFQTATPIGTHIERWTIFHKLGLRICQLTYMERNIFGDGCLEPENRGLTAYGRQAVREMNRLGIVVDLAH
;
A
#
# COMPACT_ATOMS: atom_id res chain seq x y z
N MET A 1 11.29 27.43 28.51
CA MET A 1 9.89 27.00 28.47
C MET A 1 9.90 25.51 28.23
N SER A 2 9.63 24.70 29.24
CA SER A 2 9.64 23.24 29.21
C SER A 2 8.49 22.73 28.33
N ALA A 3 8.79 21.85 27.38
CA ALA A 3 7.80 21.09 26.65
C ALA A 3 7.03 20.20 27.64
N ASN A 4 5.84 20.62 28.01
CA ASN A 4 4.95 19.85 28.86
C ASN A 4 4.37 18.69 28.10
N GLY A 5 4.63 17.52 28.62
CA GLY A 5 4.31 16.20 28.30
C GLY A 5 2.93 15.93 27.72
N CYS A 6 2.93 15.18 26.65
CA CYS A 6 1.87 14.25 26.36
C CYS A 6 1.78 13.31 27.56
N GLY A 7 0.70 13.42 28.35
CA GLY A 7 0.53 12.58 29.55
C GLY A 7 0.60 11.10 29.15
N GLU A 8 1.49 10.35 29.79
CA GLU A 8 1.52 8.88 29.62
C GLU A 8 0.13 8.33 29.94
N LEU A 9 -0.46 7.69 28.94
CA LEU A 9 -1.73 6.99 29.10
C LEU A 9 -1.48 5.79 30.03
N ARG A 10 -1.80 5.92 31.32
CA ARG A 10 -1.67 4.81 32.27
C ARG A 10 -2.89 3.92 32.16
N LEU A 11 -2.72 2.76 31.56
CA LEU A 11 -3.75 1.71 31.48
C LEU A 11 -3.77 0.94 32.82
N THR A 12 -4.96 0.46 33.21
CA THR A 12 -5.07 -0.56 34.23
C THR A 12 -4.60 -1.91 33.69
N ASP A 13 -4.27 -2.87 34.57
CA ASP A 13 -3.83 -4.22 34.17
C ASP A 13 -4.87 -4.91 33.27
N ASP A 14 -6.15 -4.73 33.55
CA ASP A 14 -7.23 -5.25 32.73
C ASP A 14 -7.29 -4.61 31.34
N GLN A 15 -7.07 -3.29 31.26
CA GLN A 15 -7.02 -2.58 29.98
C GLN A 15 -5.79 -3.01 29.15
N GLU A 16 -4.64 -3.17 29.77
CA GLU A 16 -3.43 -3.69 29.10
C GLU A 16 -3.67 -5.13 28.59
N SER A 17 -4.19 -5.99 29.44
CA SER A 17 -4.48 -7.38 29.07
C SER A 17 -5.47 -7.46 27.91
N ARG A 18 -6.52 -6.61 27.93
CA ARG A 18 -7.48 -6.52 26.81
C ARG A 18 -6.83 -6.00 25.56
N SER A 19 -6.01 -4.95 25.61
CA SER A 19 -5.29 -4.38 24.48
C SER A 19 -4.41 -5.43 23.80
N ARG A 20 -3.61 -6.15 24.58
CA ARG A 20 -2.75 -7.22 24.07
C ARG A 20 -3.53 -8.34 23.39
N ARG A 21 -4.68 -8.76 23.99
CA ARG A 21 -5.55 -9.77 23.34
C ARG A 21 -6.13 -9.29 22.02
N LEU A 22 -6.63 -8.06 21.98
CA LEU A 22 -7.18 -7.45 20.76
C LEU A 22 -6.11 -7.35 19.67
N HIS A 23 -4.92 -6.82 20.00
CA HIS A 23 -3.81 -6.70 19.06
C HIS A 23 -3.41 -8.06 18.47
N LYS A 24 -3.32 -9.08 19.30
CA LYS A 24 -2.98 -10.46 18.86
C LYS A 24 -4.05 -11.07 17.95
N SER A 25 -5.34 -10.81 18.23
CA SER A 25 -6.46 -11.43 17.50
C SER A 25 -6.82 -10.66 16.22
N ALA A 26 -6.65 -9.33 16.18
CA ALA A 26 -7.02 -8.49 15.06
C ALA A 26 -6.17 -8.77 13.81
N LEU A 27 -6.73 -8.51 12.63
CA LEU A 27 -5.94 -8.29 11.42
C LEU A 27 -5.46 -6.84 11.44
N ILE A 28 -4.14 -6.65 11.38
CA ILE A 28 -3.50 -5.33 11.39
C ILE A 28 -2.91 -5.10 10.01
N ILE A 29 -3.47 -4.13 9.30
CA ILE A 29 -3.07 -3.79 7.93
C ILE A 29 -2.67 -2.33 7.91
N ASP A 30 -1.46 -2.03 7.42
CA ASP A 30 -1.07 -0.66 7.11
C ASP A 30 -1.57 -0.30 5.70
N GLY A 31 -2.44 0.69 5.62
CA GLY A 31 -3.05 1.14 4.37
C GLY A 31 -2.08 1.85 3.43
N LEU A 32 -0.94 2.33 3.92
CA LEU A 32 0.13 2.90 3.12
C LEU A 32 1.45 2.94 3.89
N SER A 33 2.33 2.01 3.57
CA SER A 33 3.68 1.91 4.17
C SER A 33 4.78 2.59 3.37
N GLY A 34 4.42 3.25 2.25
CA GLY A 34 5.39 3.89 1.37
C GLY A 34 6.33 2.90 0.68
N HIS A 35 7.57 3.32 0.48
CA HIS A 35 8.60 2.48 -0.14
C HIS A 35 9.27 1.60 0.91
N VAL A 36 9.09 0.29 0.79
CA VAL A 36 9.71 -0.72 1.68
C VAL A 36 11.09 -1.14 1.18
N VAL A 37 11.34 -0.92 -0.10
CA VAL A 37 12.57 -1.30 -0.79
C VAL A 37 13.18 -0.05 -1.41
N ASN A 38 14.45 0.22 -1.08
CA ASN A 38 15.20 1.18 -1.88
C ASN A 38 15.52 0.51 -3.23
N PRO A 39 15.15 1.10 -4.37
CA PRO A 39 15.44 0.53 -5.69
C PRO A 39 16.95 0.39 -5.98
N GLU A 40 17.81 1.06 -5.21
CA GLU A 40 19.26 0.88 -5.33
C GLU A 40 19.77 -0.34 -4.55
N PRO A 41 20.52 -1.25 -5.20
CA PRO A 41 21.01 -2.46 -4.57
C PRO A 41 22.08 -2.17 -3.48
N PRO A 42 22.11 -2.98 -2.38
CA PRO A 42 21.35 -4.20 -2.17
C PRO A 42 20.17 -4.02 -1.21
N PRO A 43 19.12 -4.86 -1.26
CA PRO A 43 17.92 -4.77 -0.41
C PRO A 43 18.17 -5.19 1.05
N VAL A 44 19.35 -4.86 1.63
CA VAL A 44 19.71 -5.25 3.00
C VAL A 44 18.83 -4.55 4.03
N GLU A 45 18.41 -3.33 3.78
CA GLU A 45 17.52 -2.55 4.67
C GLU A 45 16.10 -3.09 4.71
N GLY A 46 15.58 -3.62 3.61
CA GLY A 46 14.24 -4.21 3.55
C GLY A 46 14.04 -5.37 4.52
N LYS A 47 15.06 -6.21 4.75
CA LYS A 47 14.97 -7.36 5.67
C LYS A 47 14.77 -6.92 7.12
N ALA A 48 15.53 -5.92 7.59
CA ALA A 48 15.38 -5.42 8.95
C ALA A 48 14.01 -4.76 9.18
N TYR A 49 13.46 -4.12 8.16
CA TYR A 49 12.14 -3.51 8.24
C TYR A 49 11.02 -4.56 8.33
N ILE A 50 11.07 -5.61 7.51
CA ILE A 50 10.11 -6.72 7.55
C ILE A 50 10.11 -7.40 8.92
N ASP A 51 11.28 -7.64 9.52
CA ASP A 51 11.38 -8.24 10.86
C ASP A 51 10.66 -7.36 11.91
N ARG A 52 10.85 -6.04 11.85
CA ARG A 52 10.16 -5.10 12.75
C ARG A 52 8.65 -5.09 12.56
N LEU A 53 8.15 -5.22 11.33
CA LEU A 53 6.71 -5.33 11.06
C LEU A 53 6.12 -6.59 11.67
N ILE A 54 6.80 -7.74 11.51
CA ILE A 54 6.39 -9.01 12.11
C ILE A 54 6.35 -8.90 13.64
N GLU A 55 7.42 -8.39 14.24
CA GLU A 55 7.51 -8.19 15.70
C GLU A 55 6.44 -7.24 16.24
N SER A 56 6.07 -6.22 15.46
CA SER A 56 5.01 -5.28 15.80
C SER A 56 3.59 -5.83 15.58
N GLY A 57 3.47 -7.04 15.03
CA GLY A 57 2.18 -7.72 14.83
C GLY A 57 1.40 -7.31 13.59
N TYR A 58 2.02 -6.60 12.63
CA TYR A 58 1.39 -6.34 11.34
C TYR A 58 1.18 -7.65 10.56
N ASN A 59 0.09 -7.69 9.79
CA ASN A 59 -0.24 -8.85 8.96
C ASN A 59 -0.11 -8.55 7.46
N ALA A 60 -0.37 -7.29 7.07
CA ALA A 60 -0.16 -6.84 5.70
C ALA A 60 0.18 -5.35 5.66
N ILE A 61 0.87 -4.93 4.62
CA ILE A 61 1.17 -3.53 4.31
C ILE A 61 0.90 -3.24 2.84
N ASN A 62 0.36 -2.06 2.56
CA ASN A 62 0.25 -1.53 1.21
C ASN A 62 1.55 -0.80 0.85
N VAL A 63 2.28 -1.29 -0.13
CA VAL A 63 3.51 -0.68 -0.62
C VAL A 63 3.26 0.12 -1.89
N THR A 64 4.01 1.20 -2.06
CA THR A 64 3.86 2.10 -3.21
C THR A 64 4.68 1.62 -4.39
N LEU A 65 4.02 1.32 -5.52
CA LEU A 65 4.68 1.08 -6.81
C LEU A 65 4.73 2.35 -7.68
N ALA A 66 3.90 3.34 -7.39
CA ALA A 66 3.92 4.63 -8.07
C ALA A 66 3.42 5.73 -7.15
N ALA A 67 4.17 6.83 -7.05
CA ALA A 67 3.86 8.02 -6.27
C ALA A 67 4.00 9.27 -7.13
N HIS A 68 3.37 10.35 -6.73
CA HIS A 68 3.42 11.70 -7.26
C HIS A 68 3.54 11.80 -8.80
N ALA A 69 4.74 11.90 -9.34
CA ALA A 69 5.01 12.10 -10.76
C ALA A 69 5.56 10.87 -11.48
N ASP A 70 5.52 9.71 -10.81
CA ASP A 70 6.07 8.47 -11.36
C ASP A 70 5.34 8.06 -12.64
N ASP A 71 6.11 7.61 -13.61
CA ASP A 71 5.62 7.13 -14.88
C ASP A 71 5.55 5.58 -14.92
N LEU A 72 5.39 5.04 -16.12
CA LEU A 72 5.30 3.59 -16.33
C LEU A 72 6.61 2.88 -15.96
N ASP A 73 7.75 3.46 -16.33
CA ASP A 73 9.06 2.84 -16.11
C ASP A 73 9.39 2.81 -14.61
N ASP A 74 9.08 3.90 -13.89
CA ASP A 74 9.21 3.98 -12.43
C ASP A 74 8.36 2.91 -11.74
N ALA A 75 7.08 2.79 -12.13
CA ALA A 75 6.18 1.78 -11.55
C ALA A 75 6.63 0.34 -11.82
N LEU A 76 7.21 0.06 -12.99
CA LEU A 76 7.76 -1.25 -13.32
C LEU A 76 9.04 -1.54 -12.54
N TRP A 77 9.87 -0.52 -12.32
CA TRP A 77 11.09 -0.64 -11.52
C TRP A 77 10.76 -0.95 -10.04
N GLU A 78 9.79 -0.25 -9.48
CA GLU A 78 9.32 -0.51 -8.11
C GLU A 78 8.69 -1.90 -7.99
N ALA A 79 7.89 -2.33 -8.96
CA ALA A 79 7.37 -3.70 -8.99
C ALA A 79 8.49 -4.74 -9.01
N TYR A 80 9.52 -4.53 -9.84
CA TYR A 80 10.71 -5.40 -9.90
C TYR A 80 11.41 -5.47 -8.53
N ALA A 81 11.63 -4.32 -7.87
CA ALA A 81 12.28 -4.26 -6.57
C ALA A 81 11.51 -5.04 -5.49
N HIS A 82 10.17 -4.91 -5.49
CA HIS A 82 9.32 -5.65 -4.55
C HIS A 82 9.24 -7.15 -4.86
N PHE A 83 9.25 -7.56 -6.13
CA PHE A 83 9.37 -8.98 -6.48
C PHE A 83 10.72 -9.58 -6.03
N ASN A 84 11.81 -8.80 -6.13
CA ASN A 84 13.10 -9.23 -5.58
C ASN A 84 13.04 -9.39 -4.04
N LEU A 85 12.37 -8.49 -3.33
CA LEU A 85 12.15 -8.65 -1.88
C LEU A 85 11.37 -9.94 -1.58
N LEU A 86 10.24 -10.17 -2.25
CA LEU A 86 9.42 -11.38 -2.08
C LEU A 86 10.24 -12.66 -2.34
N THR A 87 11.13 -12.63 -3.33
CA THR A 87 12.02 -13.75 -3.68
C THR A 87 13.15 -13.93 -2.68
N ALA A 88 13.66 -12.82 -2.10
CA ALA A 88 14.79 -12.86 -1.18
C ALA A 88 14.44 -13.35 0.22
N VAL A 89 13.19 -13.16 0.67
CA VAL A 89 12.71 -13.54 2.01
C VAL A 89 11.32 -14.21 1.96
N PRO A 90 11.15 -15.29 1.19
CA PRO A 90 9.87 -15.94 0.98
C PRO A 90 9.30 -16.57 2.26
N GLU A 91 10.17 -16.85 3.24
CA GLU A 91 9.77 -17.32 4.56
C GLU A 91 9.11 -16.23 5.43
N LYS A 92 9.30 -14.94 5.09
CA LYS A 92 8.81 -13.78 5.85
C LYS A 92 7.75 -12.97 5.13
N THR A 93 7.63 -13.13 3.81
CA THR A 93 6.75 -12.30 2.99
C THR A 93 5.84 -13.13 2.09
N ILE A 94 4.73 -12.55 1.68
CA ILE A 94 3.79 -13.12 0.72
C ILE A 94 3.11 -12.00 -0.07
N LEU A 95 3.01 -12.13 -1.39
CA LEU A 95 2.22 -11.20 -2.20
C LEU A 95 0.73 -11.41 -1.90
N ILE A 96 0.01 -10.32 -1.66
CA ILE A 96 -1.42 -10.36 -1.42
C ILE A 96 -2.16 -10.14 -2.74
N GLU A 97 -2.87 -11.16 -3.18
CA GLU A 97 -3.72 -11.13 -4.34
C GLU A 97 -5.20 -11.28 -4.00
N SER A 98 -5.50 -11.76 -2.78
CA SER A 98 -6.86 -11.97 -2.26
C SER A 98 -6.92 -11.71 -0.75
N VAL A 99 -8.13 -11.65 -0.19
CA VAL A 99 -8.34 -11.55 1.27
C VAL A 99 -7.84 -12.79 1.98
N GLU A 100 -7.94 -13.96 1.35
CA GLU A 100 -7.46 -15.24 1.87
C GLU A 100 -5.95 -15.22 2.08
N ASP A 101 -5.20 -14.50 1.22
CA ASP A 101 -3.75 -14.33 1.38
C ASP A 101 -3.40 -13.53 2.63
N ILE A 102 -4.22 -12.55 3.04
CA ILE A 102 -4.03 -11.80 4.28
C ILE A 102 -4.20 -12.73 5.49
N HIS A 103 -5.22 -13.58 5.47
CA HIS A 103 -5.41 -14.58 6.52
C HIS A 103 -4.28 -15.59 6.56
N ARG A 104 -3.78 -16.02 5.39
CA ARG A 104 -2.63 -16.91 5.26
C ARG A 104 -1.35 -16.26 5.81
N ALA A 105 -1.09 -14.99 5.46
CA ALA A 105 0.05 -14.23 6.00
C ALA A 105 0.04 -14.25 7.53
N LYS A 106 -1.11 -13.96 8.15
CA LYS A 106 -1.25 -14.03 9.61
C LYS A 106 -1.01 -15.43 10.17
N ALA A 107 -1.60 -16.46 9.56
CA ALA A 107 -1.46 -17.84 10.02
C ALA A 107 -0.03 -18.35 9.94
N GLU A 108 0.73 -17.91 8.93
CA GLU A 108 2.12 -18.28 8.70
C GLU A 108 3.11 -17.33 9.38
N SER A 109 2.66 -16.32 10.13
CA SER A 109 3.50 -15.27 10.74
C SER A 109 4.39 -14.53 9.72
N LYS A 110 3.83 -14.27 8.53
CA LYS A 110 4.46 -13.51 7.46
C LYS A 110 3.84 -12.12 7.34
N ILE A 111 4.52 -11.22 6.63
CA ILE A 111 3.97 -9.94 6.17
C ILE A 111 3.41 -10.10 4.77
N GLY A 112 2.13 -9.79 4.61
CA GLY A 112 1.48 -9.63 3.32
C GLY A 112 1.91 -8.32 2.66
N ILE A 113 2.33 -8.39 1.41
CA ILE A 113 2.69 -7.23 0.60
C ILE A 113 1.55 -6.97 -0.38
N ILE A 114 0.85 -5.86 -0.20
CA ILE A 114 -0.21 -5.39 -1.10
C ILE A 114 0.41 -4.35 -2.03
N PHE A 115 0.32 -4.56 -3.34
CA PHE A 115 0.79 -3.56 -4.29
C PHE A 115 -0.24 -2.46 -4.50
N GLY A 116 0.20 -1.20 -4.33
CA GLY A 116 -0.63 -0.03 -4.47
C GLY A 116 0.00 1.07 -5.31
N PHE A 117 -0.85 1.91 -5.89
CA PHE A 117 -0.48 3.15 -6.56
C PHE A 117 -1.02 4.35 -5.79
N GLN A 118 -0.19 5.37 -5.55
CA GLN A 118 -0.61 6.67 -5.04
C GLN A 118 -1.02 7.64 -6.17
N THR A 119 -0.82 7.24 -7.42
CA THR A 119 -1.29 7.94 -8.63
C THR A 119 -1.52 6.93 -9.74
N ALA A 120 -2.54 7.15 -10.55
CA ALA A 120 -2.77 6.32 -11.74
C ALA A 120 -1.96 6.77 -12.98
N THR A 121 -1.00 7.69 -12.81
CA THR A 121 -0.18 8.21 -13.91
C THR A 121 0.48 7.12 -14.75
N PRO A 122 1.00 6.00 -14.20
CA PRO A 122 1.58 4.91 -15.00
C PRO A 122 0.61 4.22 -15.97
N ILE A 123 -0.68 4.29 -15.69
CA ILE A 123 -1.72 3.78 -16.60
C ILE A 123 -1.76 4.61 -17.89
N GLY A 124 -1.55 5.93 -17.78
CA GLY A 124 -1.58 6.83 -18.92
C GLY A 124 -2.91 6.74 -19.67
N THR A 125 -2.87 6.85 -21.00
CA THR A 125 -4.04 6.77 -21.87
C THR A 125 -4.39 5.33 -22.33
N HIS A 126 -3.78 4.32 -21.74
CA HIS A 126 -3.92 2.92 -22.12
C HIS A 126 -4.69 2.14 -21.06
N ILE A 127 -6.01 2.06 -21.23
CA ILE A 127 -6.91 1.41 -20.26
C ILE A 127 -6.55 -0.08 -19.99
N GLU A 128 -5.91 -0.75 -20.95
CA GLU A 128 -5.47 -2.14 -20.86
C GLU A 128 -4.38 -2.35 -19.78
N ARG A 129 -3.65 -1.29 -19.42
CA ARG A 129 -2.62 -1.34 -18.38
C ARG A 129 -3.18 -1.69 -17.00
N TRP A 130 -4.45 -1.38 -16.73
CA TRP A 130 -5.12 -1.84 -15.51
C TRP A 130 -5.08 -3.36 -15.38
N THR A 131 -5.39 -4.07 -16.47
CA THR A 131 -5.32 -5.54 -16.48
C THR A 131 -3.89 -6.04 -16.30
N ILE A 132 -2.90 -5.37 -16.90
CA ILE A 132 -1.49 -5.75 -16.78
C ILE A 132 -1.03 -5.58 -15.32
N PHE A 133 -1.24 -4.42 -14.73
CA PHE A 133 -0.84 -4.17 -13.34
C PHE A 133 -1.62 -5.02 -12.34
N HIS A 134 -2.90 -5.30 -12.59
CA HIS A 134 -3.66 -6.24 -11.77
C HIS A 134 -3.03 -7.65 -11.79
N LYS A 135 -2.57 -8.12 -12.95
CA LYS A 135 -1.85 -9.39 -13.07
C LYS A 135 -0.47 -9.37 -12.42
N LEU A 136 0.17 -8.20 -12.33
CA LEU A 136 1.39 -7.98 -11.56
C LEU A 136 1.14 -7.88 -10.04
N GLY A 137 -0.11 -7.89 -9.59
CA GLY A 137 -0.46 -7.86 -8.16
C GLY A 137 -1.04 -6.56 -7.65
N LEU A 138 -1.27 -5.53 -8.49
CA LEU A 138 -1.91 -4.28 -8.06
C LEU A 138 -3.32 -4.54 -7.51
N ARG A 139 -3.59 -4.08 -6.27
CA ARG A 139 -4.87 -4.27 -5.59
C ARG A 139 -5.48 -2.99 -5.06
N ILE A 140 -4.70 -1.92 -4.91
CA ILE A 140 -5.17 -0.61 -4.42
C ILE A 140 -4.65 0.45 -5.38
N CYS A 141 -5.46 1.43 -5.75
CA CYS A 141 -4.99 2.56 -6.54
C CYS A 141 -5.77 3.83 -6.22
N GLN A 142 -5.02 4.89 -5.94
CA GLN A 142 -5.45 6.26 -5.91
C GLN A 142 -5.33 6.85 -7.33
N LEU A 143 -6.37 7.53 -7.83
CA LEU A 143 -6.37 8.02 -9.21
C LEU A 143 -5.52 9.26 -9.41
N THR A 144 -5.56 10.17 -8.44
CA THR A 144 -4.87 11.47 -8.45
C THR A 144 -4.04 11.62 -7.19
N TYR A 145 -3.04 12.49 -7.20
CA TYR A 145 -2.27 12.83 -6.01
C TYR A 145 -2.51 14.32 -5.67
N MET A 146 -1.50 15.16 -5.71
CA MET A 146 -1.61 16.58 -5.39
C MET A 146 -2.31 17.37 -6.49
N GLU A 147 -1.96 17.10 -7.73
CA GLU A 147 -2.33 17.88 -8.92
C GLU A 147 -3.30 17.09 -9.80
N ARG A 148 -3.90 17.80 -10.74
CA ARG A 148 -4.72 17.22 -11.79
C ARG A 148 -3.90 16.28 -12.67
N ASN A 149 -4.49 15.15 -13.01
CA ASN A 149 -4.03 14.29 -14.10
C ASN A 149 -5.19 13.95 -15.06
N ILE A 150 -4.97 13.02 -15.98
CA ILE A 150 -6.00 12.64 -16.98
C ILE A 150 -7.25 11.99 -16.36
N PHE A 151 -7.21 11.52 -15.11
CA PHE A 151 -8.31 10.86 -14.44
C PHE A 151 -9.20 11.83 -13.64
N GLY A 152 -8.63 12.92 -13.12
CA GLY A 152 -9.37 13.86 -12.29
C GLY A 152 -8.49 14.91 -11.63
N ASP A 153 -9.08 15.62 -10.69
CA ASP A 153 -8.41 16.65 -9.90
C ASP A 153 -7.77 16.04 -8.65
N GLY A 154 -6.57 16.52 -8.32
CA GLY A 154 -5.90 16.23 -7.07
C GLY A 154 -6.29 17.23 -5.97
N CYS A 155 -5.81 16.99 -4.75
CA CYS A 155 -6.22 17.77 -3.57
C CYS A 155 -5.76 19.22 -3.54
N LEU A 156 -4.78 19.62 -4.36
CA LEU A 156 -4.30 21.00 -4.46
C LEU A 156 -4.94 21.80 -5.59
N GLU A 157 -5.84 21.22 -6.39
CA GLU A 157 -6.53 21.95 -7.44
C GLU A 157 -7.45 23.01 -6.85
N PRO A 158 -7.34 24.31 -7.30
CA PRO A 158 -8.20 25.38 -6.80
C PRO A 158 -9.66 25.20 -7.11
N GLU A 159 -9.98 24.57 -8.24
CA GLU A 159 -11.33 24.25 -8.69
C GLU A 159 -11.53 22.74 -8.70
N ASN A 160 -12.43 22.23 -7.88
CA ASN A 160 -12.77 20.80 -7.89
C ASN A 160 -13.76 20.51 -9.04
N ARG A 161 -13.26 19.97 -10.13
CA ARG A 161 -14.06 19.50 -11.28
C ARG A 161 -14.33 17.99 -11.21
N GLY A 162 -13.74 17.31 -10.21
CA GLY A 162 -13.90 15.88 -9.96
C GLY A 162 -13.28 15.00 -11.06
N LEU A 163 -13.89 13.82 -11.30
CA LEU A 163 -13.39 12.87 -12.28
C LEU A 163 -13.66 13.32 -13.72
N THR A 164 -12.67 13.13 -14.58
CA THR A 164 -12.84 13.24 -16.03
C THR A 164 -13.73 12.10 -16.58
N ALA A 165 -14.09 12.15 -17.85
CA ALA A 165 -14.75 11.02 -18.51
C ALA A 165 -13.87 9.75 -18.47
N TYR A 166 -12.54 9.92 -18.64
CA TYR A 166 -11.58 8.84 -18.58
C TYR A 166 -11.40 8.30 -17.14
N GLY A 167 -11.40 9.20 -16.13
CA GLY A 167 -11.41 8.79 -14.73
C GLY A 167 -12.60 7.93 -14.34
N ARG A 168 -13.80 8.28 -14.84
CA ARG A 168 -14.98 7.43 -14.64
C ARG A 168 -14.87 6.06 -15.33
N GLN A 169 -14.20 6.01 -16.49
CA GLN A 169 -13.91 4.73 -17.16
C GLN A 169 -12.91 3.91 -16.33
N ALA A 170 -11.86 4.56 -15.80
CA ALA A 170 -10.87 3.91 -14.94
C ALA A 170 -11.51 3.29 -13.69
N VAL A 171 -12.40 4.02 -13.00
CA VAL A 171 -13.12 3.49 -11.82
C VAL A 171 -13.95 2.24 -12.19
N ARG A 172 -14.63 2.25 -13.35
CA ARG A 172 -15.37 1.06 -13.80
C ARG A 172 -14.44 -0.14 -14.04
N GLU A 173 -13.27 0.11 -14.64
CA GLU A 173 -12.29 -0.95 -14.91
C GLU A 173 -11.66 -1.47 -13.61
N MET A 174 -11.32 -0.60 -12.68
CA MET A 174 -10.84 -0.99 -11.35
C MET A 174 -11.88 -1.86 -10.63
N ASN A 175 -13.15 -1.46 -10.62
CA ASN A 175 -14.23 -2.25 -10.03
C ASN A 175 -14.38 -3.62 -10.70
N ARG A 176 -14.27 -3.68 -12.04
CA ARG A 176 -14.34 -4.94 -12.80
C ARG A 176 -13.21 -5.88 -12.43
N LEU A 177 -12.03 -5.35 -12.16
CA LEU A 177 -10.82 -6.11 -11.80
C LEU A 177 -10.73 -6.42 -10.29
N GLY A 178 -11.53 -5.78 -9.45
CA GLY A 178 -11.43 -5.89 -8.00
C GLY A 178 -10.28 -5.08 -7.41
N ILE A 179 -9.86 -4.00 -8.07
CA ILE A 179 -8.89 -3.03 -7.53
C ILE A 179 -9.64 -2.03 -6.66
N VAL A 180 -9.20 -1.85 -5.43
CA VAL A 180 -9.75 -0.86 -4.48
C VAL A 180 -9.44 0.55 -4.97
N VAL A 181 -10.47 1.37 -5.09
CA VAL A 181 -10.31 2.80 -5.38
C VAL A 181 -9.99 3.53 -4.08
N ASP A 182 -8.76 4.00 -3.95
CA ASP A 182 -8.33 4.83 -2.82
C ASP A 182 -8.77 6.28 -3.04
N LEU A 183 -9.40 6.87 -2.03
CA LEU A 183 -9.93 8.23 -2.06
C LEU A 183 -9.03 9.25 -1.35
N ALA A 184 -7.83 8.87 -0.94
CA ALA A 184 -6.84 9.80 -0.40
C ALA A 184 -6.49 10.87 -1.45
N HIS A 185 -6.16 12.08 -1.01
CA HIS A 185 -5.89 13.22 -1.88
C HIS A 185 -7.03 13.57 -2.83
#